data_23d2d62127c6765547c2b9c94eb43156
#
_entry.id   23d2d62127c6765547c2b9c94eb43156
#
_cell.length_a   1.000
_cell.length_b   1.000
_cell.length_c   1.000
_cell.angle_alpha   90.00
_cell.angle_beta   90.00
_cell.angle_gamma   90.00
#
_symmetry.space_group_name_H-M   'P 1'
#
loop_
_entity.id
_entity.type
_entity.pdbx_description
1 polymer ?
#
loop_
_entity_poly.entity_id
_entity_poly.type
_entity_poly.pdbx_seq_one_letter_code
_entity_poly.pdbx_strand_id
1 'polypeptide(L)'
;TYGVNSLPHLRDMVIVGPDRAAGVSEAPGGAAVFSCTPDSAAEARPCAERIIARLAPAAFRRPVSADETQALLGFYDEGAAAGDFAMGVRTALEAMLASPHFVFRFEEPAQAVAAGEPYPIGDSDLAARLSFFLWGAPPDAALAQVAAEGRLSDPAALDREAQRLLADPRSDALGTRFAAQWLRLQDLEKIHPDVRIDPDYHLQLAADMRRETEAFFNSLVREDRSLLDLYDADYTFLNER
;
A
#
# COMPACT_ATOMS: atom_id res chain seq x y z
N THR A 1 -6.32 -45.63 -20.42
CA THR A 1 -6.94 -44.31 -20.65
C THR A 1 -7.91 -44.09 -19.51
N TYR A 2 -7.45 -43.41 -18.45
CA TYR A 2 -8.35 -43.01 -17.40
C TYR A 2 -9.15 -41.82 -17.92
N GLY A 3 -10.46 -42.01 -18.07
CA GLY A 3 -11.38 -40.96 -18.46
C GLY A 3 -11.33 -39.84 -17.42
N VAL A 4 -11.06 -38.63 -17.85
CA VAL A 4 -11.25 -37.43 -17.02
C VAL A 4 -12.72 -37.41 -16.71
N ASN A 5 -13.06 -37.70 -15.46
CA ASN A 5 -14.44 -37.56 -15.00
C ASN A 5 -14.86 -36.13 -15.23
N SER A 6 -15.91 -35.94 -15.98
CA SER A 6 -16.57 -34.65 -16.16
C SER A 6 -17.22 -34.21 -14.86
N LEU A 7 -16.40 -33.79 -13.90
CA LEU A 7 -16.92 -33.01 -12.78
C LEU A 7 -17.53 -31.73 -13.35
N PRO A 8 -18.65 -31.28 -12.82
CA PRO A 8 -19.24 -30.03 -13.25
C PRO A 8 -18.22 -28.90 -13.02
N HIS A 9 -17.80 -28.31 -14.12
CA HIS A 9 -16.89 -27.16 -14.08
C HIS A 9 -17.69 -25.88 -14.20
N LEU A 10 -17.51 -24.96 -13.26
CA LEU A 10 -17.97 -23.60 -13.44
C LEU A 10 -17.03 -22.93 -14.45
N ARG A 11 -17.51 -22.70 -15.67
CA ARG A 11 -16.73 -22.08 -16.73
C ARG A 11 -16.72 -20.56 -16.61
N ASP A 12 -17.90 -20.01 -16.36
CA ASP A 12 -18.11 -18.58 -16.26
C ASP A 12 -19.12 -18.30 -15.16
N MET A 13 -18.89 -17.24 -14.38
CA MET A 13 -19.84 -16.66 -13.46
C MET A 13 -20.05 -15.20 -13.84
N VAL A 14 -21.24 -14.87 -14.28
CA VAL A 14 -21.60 -13.49 -14.62
C VAL A 14 -22.53 -12.96 -13.53
N ILE A 15 -22.10 -11.90 -12.86
CA ILE A 15 -22.94 -11.16 -11.89
C ILE A 15 -23.50 -9.97 -12.64
N VAL A 16 -24.82 -9.96 -12.84
CA VAL A 16 -25.55 -8.86 -13.48
C VAL A 16 -26.31 -8.12 -12.38
N GLY A 17 -26.07 -6.82 -12.30
CA GLY A 17 -26.76 -5.95 -11.33
C GLY A 17 -25.79 -4.92 -10.72
N PRO A 18 -26.30 -4.02 -9.89
CA PRO A 18 -27.71 -3.83 -9.59
C PRO A 18 -28.45 -3.18 -10.77
N ASP A 19 -29.70 -3.59 -11.03
CA ASP A 19 -30.56 -2.99 -12.06
C ASP A 19 -30.86 -1.50 -11.76
N ARG A 20 -30.76 -1.12 -10.51
CA ARG A 20 -30.81 0.27 -10.02
C ARG A 20 -29.80 0.44 -8.90
N ALA A 21 -28.81 1.30 -9.10
CA ALA A 21 -27.97 1.78 -8.01
C ALA A 21 -28.79 2.76 -7.16
N ALA A 22 -29.06 2.42 -5.92
CA ALA A 22 -29.78 3.30 -4.98
C ALA A 22 -28.77 3.81 -3.93
N GLY A 23 -28.32 5.06 -4.08
CA GLY A 23 -27.50 5.74 -3.09
C GLY A 23 -26.04 5.25 -2.99
N VAL A 24 -25.37 5.75 -1.97
CA VAL A 24 -24.00 5.38 -1.64
C VAL A 24 -23.98 4.05 -0.86
N SER A 25 -23.08 3.15 -1.21
CA SER A 25 -22.93 1.88 -0.51
C SER A 25 -22.54 2.10 0.96
N GLU A 26 -23.27 1.43 1.88
CA GLU A 26 -22.92 1.36 3.30
C GLU A 26 -21.77 0.37 3.60
N ALA A 27 -21.21 -0.27 2.58
CA ALA A 27 -20.02 -1.10 2.73
C ALA A 27 -18.86 -0.29 3.35
N PRO A 28 -17.94 -0.94 4.08
CA PRO A 28 -16.82 -0.26 4.76
C PRO A 28 -16.02 0.68 3.84
N GLY A 29 -15.87 0.33 2.55
CA GLY A 29 -15.23 1.20 1.55
C GLY A 29 -16.03 2.47 1.26
N GLY A 30 -17.36 2.38 1.19
CA GLY A 30 -18.23 3.54 1.02
C GLY A 30 -18.14 4.50 2.21
N ALA A 31 -18.25 3.98 3.44
CA ALA A 31 -18.09 4.75 4.66
C ALA A 31 -16.69 5.39 4.80
N ALA A 32 -15.65 4.72 4.32
CA ALA A 32 -14.31 5.27 4.29
C ALA A 32 -14.15 6.46 3.32
N VAL A 33 -14.92 6.50 2.24
CA VAL A 33 -14.90 7.61 1.26
C VAL A 33 -15.86 8.72 1.67
N PHE A 34 -17.12 8.38 1.92
CA PHE A 34 -18.18 9.35 2.18
C PHE A 34 -18.25 9.71 3.67
N SER A 35 -17.42 10.65 4.11
CA SER A 35 -17.44 11.17 5.49
C SER A 35 -18.64 12.08 5.77
N CYS A 36 -19.37 12.49 4.75
CA CYS A 36 -20.62 13.25 4.83
C CYS A 36 -21.51 12.92 3.65
N THR A 37 -22.82 13.13 3.84
CA THR A 37 -23.84 13.06 2.79
C THR A 37 -24.57 14.41 2.79
N PRO A 38 -24.65 15.13 1.64
CA PRO A 38 -25.34 16.41 1.61
C PRO A 38 -26.86 16.22 1.68
N ASP A 39 -27.54 17.02 2.49
CA ASP A 39 -29.00 17.04 2.59
C ASP A 39 -29.63 17.99 1.53
N SER A 40 -28.81 18.83 0.91
CA SER A 40 -29.26 19.79 -0.11
C SER A 40 -28.18 20.02 -1.17
N ALA A 41 -28.58 20.54 -2.34
CA ALA A 41 -27.66 20.91 -3.39
C ALA A 41 -26.63 21.96 -2.95
N ALA A 42 -26.98 22.86 -2.01
CA ALA A 42 -26.08 23.85 -1.48
C ALA A 42 -24.97 23.26 -0.61
N GLU A 43 -25.21 22.12 0.02
CA GLU A 43 -24.26 21.41 0.87
C GLU A 43 -23.35 20.44 0.10
N ALA A 44 -23.71 20.12 -1.14
CA ALA A 44 -23.02 19.09 -1.92
C ALA A 44 -21.53 19.44 -2.13
N ARG A 45 -21.24 20.63 -2.64
CA ARG A 45 -19.86 21.06 -2.89
C ARG A 45 -19.02 21.23 -1.60
N PRO A 46 -19.53 21.82 -0.50
CA PRO A 46 -18.82 21.85 0.78
C PRO A 46 -18.56 20.45 1.37
N CYS A 47 -19.48 19.48 1.17
CA CYS A 47 -19.25 18.11 1.58
C CYS A 47 -18.14 17.45 0.74
N ALA A 48 -18.16 17.61 -0.57
CA ALA A 48 -17.10 17.12 -1.46
C ALA A 48 -15.73 17.71 -1.10
N GLU A 49 -15.66 18.98 -0.79
CA GLU A 49 -14.43 19.65 -0.35
C GLU A 49 -13.86 19.00 0.93
N ARG A 50 -14.71 18.71 1.92
CA ARG A 50 -14.29 17.98 3.13
C ARG A 50 -13.77 16.57 2.82
N ILE A 51 -14.42 15.85 1.90
CA ILE A 51 -13.98 14.53 1.46
C ILE A 51 -12.61 14.61 0.79
N ILE A 52 -12.43 15.54 -0.15
CA ILE A 52 -11.18 15.75 -0.88
C ILE A 52 -10.06 16.19 0.07
N ALA A 53 -10.32 17.16 0.95
CA ALA A 53 -9.34 17.65 1.91
C ALA A 53 -8.85 16.56 2.87
N ARG A 54 -9.66 15.55 3.14
CA ARG A 54 -9.28 14.40 3.96
C ARG A 54 -8.51 13.35 3.17
N LEU A 55 -8.92 13.05 1.94
CA LEU A 55 -8.38 11.94 1.16
C LEU A 55 -7.10 12.31 0.39
N ALA A 56 -7.02 13.53 -0.16
CA ALA A 56 -5.92 13.92 -1.03
C ALA A 56 -4.56 13.94 -0.30
N PRO A 57 -4.43 14.44 0.94
CA PRO A 57 -3.15 14.36 1.67
C PRO A 57 -2.71 12.92 1.92
N ALA A 58 -3.63 12.01 2.21
CA ALA A 58 -3.31 10.60 2.39
C ALA A 58 -2.90 9.92 1.07
N ALA A 59 -3.58 10.26 -0.04
CA ALA A 59 -3.27 9.74 -1.36
C ALA A 59 -1.91 10.23 -1.87
N PHE A 60 -1.61 11.53 -1.70
CA PHE A 60 -0.36 12.14 -2.17
C PHE A 60 0.77 12.06 -1.14
N ARG A 61 0.47 11.57 0.08
CA ARG A 61 1.43 11.37 1.17
C ARG A 61 2.17 12.66 1.60
N ARG A 62 1.54 13.80 1.36
CA ARG A 62 2.02 15.14 1.70
C ARG A 62 0.86 16.11 1.88
N PRO A 63 1.08 17.27 2.50
CA PRO A 63 0.10 18.35 2.44
C PRO A 63 -0.25 18.70 0.98
N VAL A 64 -1.52 19.02 0.74
CA VAL A 64 -2.05 19.39 -0.57
C VAL A 64 -2.31 20.89 -0.59
N SER A 65 -1.88 21.58 -1.65
CA SER A 65 -2.06 22.99 -1.80
C SER A 65 -3.53 23.39 -2.07
N ALA A 66 -3.86 24.66 -1.90
CA ALA A 66 -5.18 25.16 -2.23
C ALA A 66 -5.50 25.00 -3.72
N ASP A 67 -4.52 25.22 -4.60
CA ASP A 67 -4.68 25.08 -6.04
C ASP A 67 -4.93 23.63 -6.45
N GLU A 68 -4.23 22.68 -5.86
CA GLU A 68 -4.46 21.25 -6.08
C GLU A 68 -5.86 20.81 -5.59
N THR A 69 -6.27 21.32 -4.44
CA THR A 69 -7.63 21.07 -3.93
C THR A 69 -8.69 21.61 -4.86
N GLN A 70 -8.50 22.83 -5.40
CA GLN A 70 -9.42 23.43 -6.38
C GLN A 70 -9.44 22.66 -7.70
N ALA A 71 -8.30 22.15 -8.17
CA ALA A 71 -8.24 21.30 -9.36
C ALA A 71 -9.05 20.00 -9.16
N LEU A 72 -8.92 19.34 -8.00
CA LEU A 72 -9.71 18.15 -7.66
C LEU A 72 -11.21 18.46 -7.54
N LEU A 73 -11.57 19.64 -7.00
CA LEU A 73 -12.96 20.11 -6.97
C LEU A 73 -13.51 20.40 -8.37
N GLY A 74 -12.68 20.81 -9.32
CA GLY A 74 -13.08 20.93 -10.72
C GLY A 74 -13.54 19.61 -11.32
N PHE A 75 -12.82 18.51 -11.05
CA PHE A 75 -13.26 17.17 -11.46
C PHE A 75 -14.55 16.74 -10.76
N TYR A 76 -14.71 17.09 -9.47
CA TYR A 76 -15.98 16.87 -8.78
C TYR A 76 -17.12 17.61 -9.47
N ASP A 77 -16.95 18.89 -9.80
CA ASP A 77 -17.98 19.71 -10.43
C ASP A 77 -18.37 19.14 -11.81
N GLU A 78 -17.42 18.66 -12.61
CA GLU A 78 -17.67 17.98 -13.89
C GLU A 78 -18.50 16.70 -13.72
N GLY A 79 -18.10 15.83 -12.78
CA GLY A 79 -18.81 14.58 -12.51
C GLY A 79 -20.21 14.81 -11.93
N ALA A 80 -20.37 15.80 -11.05
CA ALA A 80 -21.66 16.15 -10.47
C ALA A 80 -22.62 16.74 -11.51
N ALA A 81 -22.11 17.53 -12.48
CA ALA A 81 -22.91 18.05 -13.59
C ALA A 81 -23.35 16.94 -14.57
N ALA A 82 -22.57 15.87 -14.71
CA ALA A 82 -22.89 14.74 -15.57
C ALA A 82 -23.84 13.71 -14.89
N GLY A 83 -23.97 13.76 -13.57
CA GLY A 83 -24.76 12.81 -12.80
C GLY A 83 -25.27 13.40 -11.49
N ASP A 84 -24.69 12.94 -10.38
CA ASP A 84 -25.08 13.34 -9.04
C ASP A 84 -23.85 13.59 -8.14
N PHE A 85 -24.09 13.84 -6.85
CA PHE A 85 -23.04 14.02 -5.85
C PHE A 85 -22.03 12.84 -5.81
N ALA A 86 -22.53 11.61 -5.87
CA ALA A 86 -21.68 10.42 -5.81
C ALA A 86 -20.81 10.29 -7.07
N MET A 87 -21.36 10.62 -8.24
CA MET A 87 -20.62 10.68 -9.50
C MET A 87 -19.53 11.76 -9.43
N GLY A 88 -19.82 12.93 -8.88
CA GLY A 88 -18.82 13.99 -8.66
C GLY A 88 -17.67 13.52 -7.77
N VAL A 89 -17.96 12.93 -6.63
CA VAL A 89 -16.92 12.36 -5.71
C VAL A 89 -16.12 11.28 -6.43
N ARG A 90 -16.78 10.40 -7.17
CA ARG A 90 -16.11 9.35 -7.95
C ARG A 90 -15.13 9.94 -8.96
N THR A 91 -15.56 10.94 -9.75
CA THR A 91 -14.69 11.58 -10.76
C THR A 91 -13.48 12.25 -10.12
N ALA A 92 -13.66 12.93 -8.98
CA ALA A 92 -12.53 13.49 -8.22
C ALA A 92 -11.57 12.41 -7.70
N LEU A 93 -12.09 11.26 -7.24
CA LEU A 93 -11.27 10.13 -6.81
C LEU A 93 -10.52 9.50 -7.98
N GLU A 94 -11.15 9.32 -9.13
CA GLU A 94 -10.50 8.82 -10.34
C GLU A 94 -9.34 9.74 -10.76
N ALA A 95 -9.54 11.05 -10.74
CA ALA A 95 -8.50 12.03 -11.02
C ALA A 95 -7.34 11.96 -9.98
N MET A 96 -7.68 11.82 -8.69
CA MET A 96 -6.70 11.66 -7.61
C MET A 96 -5.85 10.40 -7.80
N LEU A 97 -6.48 9.26 -8.10
CA LEU A 97 -5.80 7.97 -8.29
C LEU A 97 -5.00 7.90 -9.59
N ALA A 98 -5.42 8.66 -10.64
CA ALA A 98 -4.67 8.79 -11.89
C ALA A 98 -3.53 9.81 -11.79
N SER A 99 -3.48 10.62 -10.74
CA SER A 99 -2.46 11.65 -10.58
C SER A 99 -1.06 11.04 -10.47
N PRO A 100 -0.05 11.65 -11.14
CA PRO A 100 1.35 11.27 -10.94
C PRO A 100 1.78 11.28 -9.46
N HIS A 101 1.25 12.18 -8.65
CA HIS A 101 1.54 12.24 -7.20
C HIS A 101 1.02 11.04 -6.42
N PHE A 102 0.00 10.34 -6.92
CA PHE A 102 -0.45 9.07 -6.36
C PHE A 102 0.37 7.90 -6.90
N VAL A 103 0.54 7.83 -8.23
CA VAL A 103 1.17 6.69 -8.92
C VAL A 103 2.66 6.60 -8.63
N PHE A 104 3.35 7.75 -8.59
CA PHE A 104 4.78 7.82 -8.35
C PHE A 104 5.09 8.41 -6.96
N ARG A 105 6.25 8.13 -6.48
CA ARG A 105 6.85 8.77 -5.30
C ARG A 105 7.94 9.71 -5.78
N PHE A 106 7.59 10.97 -5.91
CA PHE A 106 8.55 12.02 -6.21
C PHE A 106 9.24 12.45 -4.93
N GLU A 107 10.51 12.71 -5.03
CA GLU A 107 11.31 13.31 -3.97
C GLU A 107 11.87 14.60 -4.53
N GLU A 108 11.42 15.71 -4.00
CA GLU A 108 11.82 17.02 -4.46
C GLU A 108 12.80 17.64 -3.46
N PRO A 109 13.92 18.22 -3.94
CA PRO A 109 14.80 18.97 -3.06
C PRO A 109 14.07 20.20 -2.51
N ALA A 110 14.23 20.47 -1.22
CA ALA A 110 13.64 21.64 -0.56
C ALA A 110 14.14 22.97 -1.16
N GLN A 111 15.26 22.96 -1.88
CA GLN A 111 15.87 24.09 -2.57
C GLN A 111 16.45 23.62 -3.90
N ALA A 112 16.62 24.56 -4.85
CA ALA A 112 17.27 24.26 -6.13
C ALA A 112 18.71 23.78 -5.88
N VAL A 113 19.02 22.57 -6.34
CA VAL A 113 20.32 21.91 -6.21
C VAL A 113 20.90 21.68 -7.61
N ALA A 114 22.22 21.78 -7.73
CA ALA A 114 22.89 21.49 -9.00
C ALA A 114 22.76 19.99 -9.34
N ALA A 115 22.68 19.70 -10.63
CA ALA A 115 22.55 18.33 -11.10
C ALA A 115 23.76 17.48 -10.63
N GLY A 116 23.46 16.35 -9.99
CA GLY A 116 24.48 15.42 -9.46
C GLY A 116 24.91 15.68 -8.01
N GLU A 117 24.47 16.76 -7.40
CA GLU A 117 24.78 17.03 -6.00
C GLU A 117 23.75 16.33 -5.08
N PRO A 118 24.20 15.74 -3.96
CA PRO A 118 23.30 15.17 -2.97
C PRO A 118 22.52 16.27 -2.25
N TYR A 119 21.25 15.98 -1.95
CA TYR A 119 20.40 16.90 -1.22
C TYR A 119 19.58 16.17 -0.15
N PRO A 120 19.23 16.85 0.96
CA PRO A 120 18.29 16.30 1.92
C PRO A 120 16.88 16.30 1.32
N ILE A 121 16.17 15.19 1.48
CA ILE A 121 14.74 15.11 1.13
C ILE A 121 13.89 15.75 2.23
N GLY A 122 12.68 16.21 1.86
CA GLY A 122 11.73 16.75 2.80
C GLY A 122 11.18 15.69 3.76
N ASP A 123 10.71 16.12 4.93
CA ASP A 123 10.21 15.20 5.97
C ASP A 123 9.02 14.34 5.48
N SER A 124 8.14 14.87 4.63
CA SER A 124 7.05 14.09 4.03
C SER A 124 7.57 12.98 3.12
N ASP A 125 8.60 13.26 2.32
CA ASP A 125 9.22 12.28 1.45
C ASP A 125 10.00 11.24 2.26
N LEU A 126 10.67 11.68 3.34
CA LEU A 126 11.35 10.79 4.28
C LEU A 126 10.35 9.86 4.98
N ALA A 127 9.21 10.37 5.43
CA ALA A 127 8.14 9.57 6.01
C ALA A 127 7.59 8.52 5.03
N ALA A 128 7.35 8.93 3.78
CA ALA A 128 6.91 8.03 2.73
C ALA A 128 7.98 6.95 2.44
N ARG A 129 9.25 7.34 2.31
CA ARG A 129 10.36 6.39 2.07
C ARG A 129 10.46 5.38 3.21
N LEU A 130 10.44 5.85 4.47
CA LEU A 130 10.54 5.01 5.65
C LEU A 130 9.37 4.01 5.76
N SER A 131 8.14 4.49 5.63
CA SER A 131 6.95 3.63 5.76
C SER A 131 6.83 2.61 4.62
N PHE A 132 7.11 3.01 3.39
CA PHE A 132 7.08 2.07 2.27
C PHE A 132 8.21 1.04 2.33
N PHE A 133 9.36 1.40 2.87
CA PHE A 133 10.45 0.44 3.09
C PHE A 133 10.08 -0.57 4.18
N LEU A 134 9.62 -0.11 5.34
CA LEU A 134 9.35 -0.98 6.48
C LEU A 134 8.01 -1.73 6.37
N TRP A 135 6.97 -1.08 5.86
CA TRP A 135 5.60 -1.63 5.85
C TRP A 135 5.07 -1.94 4.45
N GLY A 136 5.72 -1.41 3.40
CA GLY A 136 5.17 -1.46 2.05
C GLY A 136 3.84 -0.70 1.91
N ALA A 137 3.59 0.26 2.78
CA ALA A 137 2.34 1.02 2.88
C ALA A 137 2.62 2.51 3.14
N PRO A 138 1.64 3.41 2.88
CA PRO A 138 1.77 4.83 3.20
C PRO A 138 2.02 5.07 4.70
N PRO A 139 2.58 6.26 5.07
CA PRO A 139 2.72 6.69 6.45
C PRO A 139 1.38 6.65 7.20
N ASP A 140 1.39 6.22 8.44
CA ASP A 140 0.24 6.39 9.33
C ASP A 140 0.12 7.84 9.81
N ALA A 141 -0.99 8.16 10.47
CA ALA A 141 -1.27 9.51 10.93
C ALA A 141 -0.19 10.06 11.88
N ALA A 142 0.40 9.20 12.72
CA ALA A 142 1.44 9.62 13.66
C ALA A 142 2.73 10.02 12.93
N LEU A 143 3.20 9.18 11.99
CA LEU A 143 4.39 9.49 11.20
C LEU A 143 4.18 10.71 10.30
N ALA A 144 2.99 10.81 9.67
CA ALA A 144 2.62 11.94 8.82
C ALA A 144 2.61 13.25 9.63
N GLN A 145 2.16 13.22 10.90
CA GLN A 145 2.17 14.39 11.77
C GLN A 145 3.59 14.82 12.11
N VAL A 146 4.48 13.89 12.53
CA VAL A 146 5.88 14.21 12.82
C VAL A 146 6.57 14.85 11.60
N ALA A 147 6.27 14.33 10.41
CA ALA A 147 6.78 14.88 9.16
C ALA A 147 6.21 16.27 8.85
N ALA A 148 4.91 16.48 9.04
CA ALA A 148 4.27 17.79 8.83
C ALA A 148 4.78 18.88 9.80
N GLU A 149 5.24 18.48 10.98
CA GLU A 149 5.87 19.37 11.97
C GLU A 149 7.36 19.66 11.66
N GLY A 150 7.92 19.08 10.59
CA GLY A 150 9.31 19.26 10.20
C GLY A 150 10.31 18.66 11.18
N ARG A 151 9.93 17.61 11.91
CA ARG A 151 10.73 17.00 12.99
C ARG A 151 11.35 15.65 12.63
N LEU A 152 10.98 15.08 11.50
CA LEU A 152 11.46 13.73 11.13
C LEU A 152 12.93 13.74 10.71
N SER A 153 13.45 14.86 10.22
CA SER A 153 14.88 15.03 9.90
C SER A 153 15.78 15.10 11.15
N ASP A 154 15.20 15.26 12.37
CA ASP A 154 15.97 15.11 13.61
C ASP A 154 16.33 13.63 13.83
N PRO A 155 17.64 13.28 14.00
CA PRO A 155 18.06 11.90 14.13
C PRO A 155 17.38 11.13 15.27
N ALA A 156 17.11 11.79 16.42
CA ALA A 156 16.45 11.15 17.55
C ALA A 156 14.96 10.92 17.28
N ALA A 157 14.30 11.79 16.51
CA ALA A 157 12.92 11.58 16.09
C ALA A 157 12.82 10.47 15.05
N LEU A 158 13.73 10.47 14.07
CA LEU A 158 13.82 9.43 13.04
C LEU A 158 14.02 8.04 13.66
N ASP A 159 14.95 7.91 14.61
CA ASP A 159 15.22 6.66 15.31
C ASP A 159 13.97 6.16 16.07
N ARG A 160 13.30 7.03 16.85
CA ARG A 160 12.06 6.65 17.55
C ARG A 160 10.97 6.16 16.59
N GLU A 161 10.77 6.86 15.47
CA GLU A 161 9.77 6.46 14.49
C GLU A 161 10.17 5.16 13.79
N ALA A 162 11.44 4.97 13.43
CA ALA A 162 11.93 3.73 12.84
C ALA A 162 11.71 2.53 13.80
N GLN A 163 12.04 2.67 15.08
CA GLN A 163 11.80 1.63 16.08
C GLN A 163 10.30 1.33 16.25
N ARG A 164 9.46 2.38 16.28
CA ARG A 164 8.00 2.22 16.35
C ARG A 164 7.46 1.45 15.15
N LEU A 165 7.93 1.78 13.94
CA LEU A 165 7.50 1.11 12.72
C LEU A 165 7.98 -0.35 12.68
N LEU A 166 9.19 -0.63 13.14
CA LEU A 166 9.72 -1.99 13.22
C LEU A 166 8.95 -2.86 14.24
N ALA A 167 8.49 -2.26 15.33
CA ALA A 167 7.69 -2.97 16.34
C ALA A 167 6.25 -3.28 15.88
N ASP A 168 5.76 -2.62 14.85
CA ASP A 168 4.41 -2.83 14.30
C ASP A 168 4.35 -4.13 13.48
N PRO A 169 3.27 -4.93 13.55
CA PRO A 169 3.11 -6.14 12.73
C PRO A 169 3.24 -5.91 11.22
N ARG A 170 2.95 -4.72 10.72
CA ARG A 170 3.14 -4.36 9.30
C ARG A 170 4.59 -4.47 8.84
N SER A 171 5.57 -4.46 9.75
CA SER A 171 6.99 -4.64 9.43
C SER A 171 7.31 -6.03 8.87
N ASP A 172 6.40 -7.01 8.96
CA ASP A 172 6.52 -8.29 8.26
C ASP A 172 6.64 -8.11 6.74
N ALA A 173 6.27 -6.94 6.23
CA ALA A 173 6.52 -6.55 4.85
C ALA A 173 8.02 -6.56 4.48
N LEU A 174 8.93 -6.42 5.42
CA LEU A 174 10.37 -6.56 5.16
C LEU A 174 10.71 -7.98 4.70
N GLY A 175 10.19 -9.01 5.36
CA GLY A 175 10.37 -10.39 4.92
C GLY A 175 9.65 -10.70 3.62
N THR A 176 8.35 -10.37 3.54
CA THR A 176 7.50 -10.74 2.42
C THR A 176 7.71 -9.93 1.14
N ARG A 177 8.35 -8.76 1.23
CA ARG A 177 8.63 -7.89 0.07
C ARG A 177 10.11 -7.71 -0.17
N PHE A 178 10.84 -7.12 0.78
CA PHE A 178 12.27 -6.84 0.58
C PHE A 178 13.08 -8.12 0.52
N ALA A 179 13.05 -8.97 1.56
CA ALA A 179 13.82 -10.21 1.57
C ALA A 179 13.35 -11.18 0.48
N ALA A 180 12.04 -11.32 0.27
CA ALA A 180 11.51 -12.16 -0.80
C ALA A 180 11.99 -11.72 -2.19
N GLN A 181 12.11 -10.42 -2.45
CA GLN A 181 12.64 -9.91 -3.71
C GLN A 181 14.15 -10.05 -3.79
N TRP A 182 14.88 -9.70 -2.73
CA TRP A 182 16.34 -9.80 -2.66
C TRP A 182 16.83 -11.23 -2.82
N LEU A 183 16.19 -12.19 -2.12
CA LEU A 183 16.50 -13.61 -2.18
C LEU A 183 15.79 -14.35 -3.33
N ARG A 184 15.00 -13.63 -4.14
CA ARG A 184 14.27 -14.15 -5.30
C ARG A 184 13.30 -15.28 -4.95
N LEU A 185 12.66 -15.24 -3.79
CA LEU A 185 11.76 -16.30 -3.31
C LEU A 185 10.55 -16.52 -4.25
N GLN A 186 10.16 -15.51 -5.05
CA GLN A 186 9.14 -15.63 -6.08
C GLN A 186 9.52 -16.62 -7.21
N ASP A 187 10.79 -16.96 -7.34
CA ASP A 187 11.23 -17.91 -8.37
C ASP A 187 10.99 -19.36 -7.95
N LEU A 188 10.77 -19.64 -6.66
CA LEU A 188 10.42 -20.99 -6.17
C LEU A 188 9.17 -21.55 -6.86
N GLU A 189 8.18 -20.69 -7.14
CA GLU A 189 6.94 -21.10 -7.84
C GLU A 189 7.15 -21.47 -9.31
N LYS A 190 8.28 -21.06 -9.90
CA LYS A 190 8.64 -21.31 -11.30
C LYS A 190 9.49 -22.57 -11.48
N ILE A 191 9.98 -23.11 -10.35
CA ILE A 191 10.80 -24.32 -10.38
C ILE A 191 9.90 -25.53 -10.53
N HIS A 192 10.20 -26.37 -11.53
CA HIS A 192 9.51 -27.63 -11.77
C HIS A 192 10.55 -28.76 -11.83
N PRO A 193 11.01 -29.29 -10.68
CA PRO A 193 11.96 -30.38 -10.64
C PRO A 193 11.41 -31.63 -11.33
N ASP A 194 12.30 -32.51 -11.81
CA ASP A 194 11.89 -33.81 -12.34
C ASP A 194 11.36 -34.67 -11.21
N VAL A 195 10.09 -35.04 -11.28
CA VAL A 195 9.38 -35.83 -10.25
C VAL A 195 10.05 -37.20 -9.97
N ARG A 196 10.91 -37.69 -10.85
CA ARG A 196 11.68 -38.92 -10.63
C ARG A 196 12.92 -38.69 -9.76
N ILE A 197 13.41 -37.44 -9.68
CA ILE A 197 14.58 -37.06 -8.87
C ILE A 197 14.09 -36.47 -7.53
N ASP A 198 13.09 -35.60 -7.60
CA ASP A 198 12.53 -34.89 -6.45
C ASP A 198 11.02 -35.17 -6.31
N PRO A 199 10.65 -36.41 -5.92
CA PRO A 199 9.23 -36.83 -5.88
C PRO A 199 8.40 -36.07 -4.83
N ASP A 200 9.04 -35.51 -3.83
CA ASP A 200 8.39 -34.80 -2.73
C ASP A 200 8.18 -33.30 -3.02
N TYR A 201 8.76 -32.80 -4.12
CA TYR A 201 8.58 -31.40 -4.48
C TYR A 201 7.18 -31.15 -5.03
N HIS A 202 6.46 -30.24 -4.42
CA HIS A 202 5.12 -29.80 -4.85
C HIS A 202 4.89 -28.33 -4.47
N LEU A 203 3.85 -27.70 -5.02
CA LEU A 203 3.58 -26.27 -4.83
C LEU A 203 3.42 -25.87 -3.34
N GLN A 204 2.87 -26.74 -2.51
CA GLN A 204 2.76 -26.48 -1.08
C GLN A 204 4.14 -26.44 -0.42
N LEU A 205 5.05 -27.36 -0.77
CA LEU A 205 6.42 -27.34 -0.27
C LEU A 205 7.14 -26.04 -0.67
N ALA A 206 6.98 -25.61 -1.94
CA ALA A 206 7.54 -24.34 -2.39
C ALA A 206 7.01 -23.14 -1.57
N ALA A 207 5.72 -23.13 -1.26
CA ALA A 207 5.11 -22.11 -0.42
C ALA A 207 5.61 -22.15 1.03
N ASP A 208 5.85 -23.35 1.57
CA ASP A 208 6.37 -23.53 2.93
C ASP A 208 7.84 -23.12 3.02
N MET A 209 8.67 -23.46 2.05
CA MET A 209 10.07 -22.99 1.93
C MET A 209 10.15 -21.44 1.87
N ARG A 210 9.23 -20.83 1.14
CA ARG A 210 9.14 -19.37 1.10
C ARG A 210 8.81 -18.81 2.49
N ARG A 211 7.80 -19.35 3.16
CA ARG A 211 7.38 -18.93 4.51
C ARG A 211 8.48 -19.13 5.56
N GLU A 212 9.20 -20.23 5.48
CA GLU A 212 10.36 -20.50 6.32
C GLU A 212 11.38 -19.37 6.23
N THR A 213 11.78 -19.02 5.01
CA THR A 213 12.76 -17.94 4.77
C THR A 213 12.24 -16.57 5.19
N GLU A 214 10.98 -16.26 4.92
CA GLU A 214 10.34 -15.02 5.36
C GLU A 214 10.26 -14.93 6.90
N ALA A 215 9.91 -16.02 7.58
CA ALA A 215 9.83 -16.07 9.04
C ALA A 215 11.23 -15.93 9.67
N PHE A 216 12.22 -16.60 9.09
CA PHE A 216 13.61 -16.50 9.51
C PHE A 216 14.11 -15.06 9.42
N PHE A 217 13.93 -14.40 8.28
CA PHE A 217 14.31 -13.00 8.08
C PHE A 217 13.60 -12.07 9.07
N ASN A 218 12.28 -12.24 9.24
CA ASN A 218 11.51 -11.42 10.17
C ASN A 218 11.93 -11.64 11.64
N SER A 219 12.38 -12.83 12.03
CA SER A 219 12.90 -13.06 13.37
C SER A 219 14.17 -12.26 13.64
N LEU A 220 15.08 -12.20 12.65
CA LEU A 220 16.30 -11.39 12.78
C LEU A 220 15.98 -9.91 12.99
N VAL A 221 15.01 -9.37 12.21
CA VAL A 221 14.60 -7.97 12.32
C VAL A 221 13.92 -7.69 13.66
N ARG A 222 13.00 -8.57 14.10
CA ARG A 222 12.21 -8.35 15.32
C ARG A 222 13.01 -8.50 16.60
N GLU A 223 13.99 -9.38 16.60
CA GLU A 223 14.81 -9.72 17.76
C GLU A 223 16.16 -8.99 17.75
N ASP A 224 16.36 -8.08 16.77
CA ASP A 224 17.61 -7.32 16.58
C ASP A 224 18.85 -8.23 16.60
N ARG A 225 18.76 -9.36 15.88
CA ARG A 225 19.84 -10.35 15.80
C ARG A 225 20.93 -9.92 14.82
N SER A 226 22.05 -10.61 14.90
CA SER A 226 23.16 -10.41 13.97
C SER A 226 22.73 -10.70 12.53
N LEU A 227 23.09 -9.83 11.59
CA LEU A 227 22.91 -10.11 10.15
C LEU A 227 23.77 -11.29 9.67
N LEU A 228 24.80 -11.69 10.42
CA LEU A 228 25.61 -12.86 10.10
C LEU A 228 24.81 -14.17 10.27
N ASP A 229 23.78 -14.17 11.12
CA ASP A 229 22.88 -15.31 11.29
C ASP A 229 22.16 -15.69 9.97
N LEU A 230 22.09 -14.77 8.98
CA LEU A 230 21.62 -15.12 7.64
C LEU A 230 22.48 -16.18 6.93
N TYR A 231 23.72 -16.37 7.36
CA TYR A 231 24.70 -17.26 6.73
C TYR A 231 25.06 -18.46 7.58
N ASP A 232 25.02 -18.33 8.90
CA ASP A 232 25.58 -19.34 9.82
C ASP A 232 24.66 -19.72 10.99
N ALA A 233 23.39 -19.30 10.98
CA ALA A 233 22.42 -19.71 12.00
C ALA A 233 22.25 -21.23 12.02
N ASP A 234 22.17 -21.79 13.22
CA ASP A 234 21.97 -23.23 13.49
C ASP A 234 20.49 -23.59 13.78
N TYR A 235 19.57 -22.70 13.43
CA TYR A 235 18.12 -22.87 13.62
C TYR A 235 17.36 -22.45 12.37
N THR A 236 16.12 -22.93 12.25
CA THR A 236 15.17 -22.54 11.22
C THR A 236 13.74 -22.61 11.74
N PHE A 237 12.77 -22.22 10.90
CA PHE A 237 11.35 -22.25 11.20
C PHE A 237 10.68 -23.34 10.39
N LEU A 238 10.05 -24.30 11.07
CA LEU A 238 9.35 -25.41 10.45
C LEU A 238 7.86 -25.31 10.75
N ASN A 239 7.04 -25.76 9.82
CA ASN A 239 5.62 -26.01 10.07
C ASN A 239 5.41 -27.45 10.59
N GLU A 240 4.18 -27.75 11.03
CA GLU A 240 3.80 -29.06 11.59
C GLU A 240 3.66 -30.19 10.55
N ARG A 241 4.05 -29.97 9.28
CA ARG A 241 3.83 -30.93 8.18
C ARG A 241 5.13 -31.47 7.64
#